data_11117186737e1dec561695a4be4ac411
#
_entry.id   11117186737e1dec561695a4be4ac411
#
_cell.length_a   1.000
_cell.length_b   1.000
_cell.length_c   1.000
_cell.angle_alpha   90.00
_cell.angle_beta   90.00
_cell.angle_gamma   90.00
#
_symmetry.space_group_name_H-M   'P 1'
#
loop_
_entity.id
_entity.type
_entity.pdbx_description
1 polymer ?
#
loop_
_entity_poly.entity_id
_entity_poly.type
_entity_poly.pdbx_seq_one_letter_code
_entity_poly.pdbx_strand_id
1 'polypeptide(L)'
;GKQIRNLQGIHNQELETKDKEISRLNTILEKAFNWFPLFKEMLRMEKLCHVIGFTKGMIDSLLYKKEAIRCSGKIYSEEHRRKFDVKNDIFRVEKNPTDSNKLVLTINRQPISEWFREQWEKLRRGLRQTVEEPRKSRGIKL
;
A
#
# COMPACT_ATOMS: atom_id res chain seq x y z
N GLY A 1 -17.74 45.80 11.57
CA GLY A 1 -18.01 46.26 12.89
C GLY A 1 -17.51 45.34 13.96
N LYS A 2 -17.95 45.58 15.17
CA LYS A 2 -17.51 44.79 16.33
C LYS A 2 -17.85 43.31 16.22
N GLN A 3 -18.99 42.97 15.61
CA GLN A 3 -19.41 41.58 15.45
C GLN A 3 -18.48 40.82 14.53
N ILE A 4 -18.00 41.43 13.44
CA ILE A 4 -17.07 40.82 12.51
C ILE A 4 -15.74 40.56 13.20
N ARG A 5 -15.25 41.47 14.01
CA ARG A 5 -13.99 41.31 14.77
C ARG A 5 -14.10 40.14 15.76
N ASN A 6 -15.25 40.02 16.45
CA ASN A 6 -15.43 38.94 17.40
C ASN A 6 -15.46 37.57 16.69
N LEU A 7 -16.09 37.46 15.54
CA LEU A 7 -16.14 36.22 14.76
C LEU A 7 -14.74 35.82 14.28
N GLN A 8 -13.95 36.78 13.82
CA GLN A 8 -12.57 36.53 13.40
C GLN A 8 -11.72 36.07 14.58
N GLY A 9 -11.86 36.67 15.76
CA GLY A 9 -11.12 36.27 16.95
C GLY A 9 -11.46 34.86 17.39
N ILE A 10 -12.73 34.47 17.38
CA ILE A 10 -13.16 33.12 17.71
C ILE A 10 -12.60 32.11 16.72
N HIS A 11 -12.68 32.42 15.43
CA HIS A 11 -12.17 31.54 14.39
C HIS A 11 -10.65 31.30 14.54
N ASN A 12 -9.88 32.32 14.80
CA ASN A 12 -8.44 32.20 15.02
C ASN A 12 -8.11 31.36 16.26
N GLN A 13 -8.86 31.49 17.34
CA GLN A 13 -8.69 30.67 18.54
C GLN A 13 -8.97 29.19 18.25
N GLU A 14 -10.01 28.89 17.47
CA GLU A 14 -10.34 27.54 17.08
C GLU A 14 -9.21 26.90 16.25
N LEU A 15 -8.63 27.64 15.30
CA LEU A 15 -7.51 27.15 14.49
C LEU A 15 -6.27 26.87 15.34
N GLU A 16 -5.93 27.76 16.26
CA GLU A 16 -4.81 27.56 17.17
C GLU A 16 -5.00 26.33 18.04
N THR A 17 -6.23 26.09 18.53
CA THR A 17 -6.55 24.93 19.34
C THR A 17 -6.39 23.64 18.53
N LYS A 18 -6.86 23.62 17.28
CA LYS A 18 -6.71 22.48 16.38
C LYS A 18 -5.24 22.18 16.08
N ASP A 19 -4.45 23.21 15.83
CA ASP A 19 -3.01 23.06 15.56
C ASP A 19 -2.28 22.48 16.77
N LYS A 20 -2.60 22.93 17.98
CA LYS A 20 -2.03 22.37 19.21
C LYS A 20 -2.43 20.90 19.39
N GLU A 21 -3.68 20.57 19.10
CA GLU A 21 -4.17 19.20 19.20
C GLU A 21 -3.47 18.28 18.22
N ILE A 22 -3.26 18.70 16.98
CA ILE A 22 -2.53 17.94 15.96
C ILE A 22 -1.10 17.71 16.40
N SER A 23 -0.42 18.75 16.92
CA SER A 23 0.94 18.64 17.43
C SER A 23 1.03 17.67 18.59
N ARG A 24 0.07 17.70 19.50
CA ARG A 24 0.00 16.79 20.64
C ARG A 24 -0.16 15.33 20.16
N LEU A 25 -1.07 15.09 19.23
CA LEU A 25 -1.32 13.77 18.68
C LEU A 25 -0.08 13.23 17.96
N ASN A 26 0.59 14.06 17.18
CA ASN A 26 1.83 13.68 16.49
C ASN A 26 2.92 13.29 17.50
N THR A 27 3.04 14.01 18.59
CA THR A 27 4.00 13.69 19.66
C THR A 27 3.66 12.34 20.30
N ILE A 28 2.39 12.09 20.57
CA ILE A 28 1.94 10.81 21.12
C ILE A 28 2.25 9.67 20.17
N LEU A 29 2.00 9.85 18.86
CA LEU A 29 2.30 8.85 17.85
C LEU A 29 3.80 8.54 17.78
N GLU A 30 4.65 9.56 17.82
CA GLU A 30 6.10 9.37 17.83
C GLU A 30 6.54 8.53 19.03
N LYS A 31 6.00 8.83 20.22
CA LYS A 31 6.27 8.03 21.41
C LYS A 31 5.80 6.60 21.26
N ALA A 32 4.59 6.40 20.71
CA ALA A 32 4.06 5.07 20.45
C ALA A 32 4.95 4.29 19.48
N PHE A 33 5.45 4.91 18.43
CA PHE A 33 6.35 4.27 17.47
C PHE A 33 7.68 3.85 18.11
N ASN A 34 8.18 4.64 19.07
CA ASN A 34 9.40 4.29 19.79
C ASN A 34 9.20 3.08 20.70
N TRP A 35 8.05 3.01 21.38
CA TRP A 35 7.73 1.91 22.28
C TRP A 35 7.25 0.67 21.55
N PHE A 36 6.56 0.85 20.42
CA PHE A 36 5.95 -0.22 19.65
C PHE A 36 6.34 -0.12 18.18
N PRO A 37 7.55 -0.56 17.81
CA PRO A 37 7.99 -0.51 16.41
C PRO A 37 7.06 -1.22 15.45
N LEU A 38 6.43 -2.31 15.90
CA LEU A 38 5.47 -3.05 15.09
C LEU A 38 4.24 -2.22 14.74
N PHE A 39 3.84 -1.30 15.63
CA PHE A 39 2.71 -0.40 15.36
C PHE A 39 2.99 0.49 14.15
N LYS A 40 4.19 1.05 14.07
CA LYS A 40 4.63 1.83 12.92
C LYS A 40 4.61 0.98 11.64
N GLU A 41 5.08 -0.25 11.72
CA GLU A 41 5.06 -1.18 10.60
C GLU A 41 3.65 -1.52 10.16
N MET A 42 2.72 -1.70 11.08
CA MET A 42 1.32 -1.95 10.73
C MET A 42 0.71 -0.78 9.96
N LEU A 43 1.00 0.46 10.35
CA LEU A 43 0.54 1.63 9.61
C LEU A 43 1.17 1.73 8.24
N ARG A 44 2.46 1.42 8.13
CA ARG A 44 3.15 1.37 6.83
C ARG A 44 2.52 0.32 5.93
N MET A 45 2.24 -0.84 6.48
CA MET A 45 1.65 -1.94 5.72
C MET A 45 0.21 -1.62 5.29
N GLU A 46 -0.56 -0.99 6.16
CA GLU A 46 -1.92 -0.55 5.83
C GLU A 46 -1.89 0.42 4.64
N LYS A 47 -0.97 1.38 4.66
CA LYS A 47 -0.80 2.34 3.57
C LYS A 47 -0.41 1.63 2.26
N LEU A 48 0.51 0.68 2.33
CA LEU A 48 0.91 -0.12 1.17
C LEU A 48 -0.28 -0.87 0.57
N CYS A 49 -1.09 -1.49 1.42
CA CYS A 49 -2.27 -2.23 0.97
C CYS A 49 -3.30 -1.30 0.29
N HIS A 50 -3.46 -0.09 0.79
CA HIS A 50 -4.31 0.91 0.13
C HIS A 50 -3.79 1.28 -1.25
N VAL A 51 -2.50 1.50 -1.38
CA VAL A 51 -1.86 1.84 -2.66
C VAL A 51 -2.04 0.71 -3.67
N ILE A 52 -1.91 -0.52 -3.22
CA ILE A 52 -2.11 -1.71 -4.07
C ILE A 52 -3.56 -1.79 -4.56
N GLY A 53 -4.51 -1.32 -3.77
CA GLY A 53 -5.91 -1.27 -4.15
C GLY A 53 -6.81 -2.18 -3.33
N PHE A 54 -6.34 -2.66 -2.19
CA PHE A 54 -7.17 -3.49 -1.31
C PHE A 54 -8.25 -2.66 -0.63
N THR A 55 -9.40 -3.27 -0.42
CA THR A 55 -10.48 -2.65 0.34
C THR A 55 -10.16 -2.65 1.83
N LYS A 56 -10.87 -1.81 2.58
CA LYS A 56 -10.71 -1.76 4.03
C LYS A 56 -10.95 -3.12 4.69
N GLY A 57 -11.96 -3.85 4.24
CA GLY A 57 -12.24 -5.20 4.76
C GLY A 57 -11.12 -6.18 4.51
N MET A 58 -10.51 -6.11 3.33
CA MET A 58 -9.34 -6.95 3.00
C MET A 58 -8.15 -6.60 3.88
N ILE A 59 -7.91 -5.32 4.09
CA ILE A 59 -6.81 -4.84 4.94
C ILE A 59 -7.03 -5.27 6.39
N ASP A 60 -8.24 -5.14 6.89
CA ASP A 60 -8.57 -5.57 8.24
C ASP A 60 -8.33 -7.07 8.43
N SER A 61 -8.70 -7.88 7.45
CA SER A 61 -8.46 -9.32 7.49
C SER A 61 -6.97 -9.65 7.53
N LEU A 62 -6.18 -8.97 6.71
CA LEU A 62 -4.74 -9.21 6.64
C LEU A 62 -3.99 -8.78 7.90
N LEU A 63 -4.29 -7.57 8.41
CA LEU A 63 -3.51 -6.95 9.48
C LEU A 63 -4.04 -7.26 10.86
N TYR A 64 -5.35 -7.20 11.04
CA TYR A 64 -5.95 -7.30 12.38
C TYR A 64 -6.46 -8.69 12.70
N LYS A 65 -7.00 -9.40 11.73
CA LYS A 65 -7.43 -10.79 11.91
C LYS A 65 -6.33 -11.79 11.61
N LYS A 66 -5.24 -11.33 10.99
CA LYS A 66 -4.11 -12.16 10.58
C LYS A 66 -4.51 -13.34 9.71
N GLU A 67 -5.46 -13.10 8.83
CA GLU A 67 -5.97 -14.10 7.90
C GLU A 67 -5.42 -13.88 6.50
N ALA A 68 -5.22 -14.96 5.77
CA ALA A 68 -4.92 -14.88 4.36
C ALA A 68 -6.17 -14.47 3.58
N ILE A 69 -6.00 -13.71 2.52
CA ILE A 69 -7.12 -13.36 1.63
C ILE A 69 -6.83 -13.86 0.22
N ARG A 70 -7.89 -14.16 -0.52
CA ARG A 70 -7.79 -14.44 -1.95
C ARG A 70 -8.29 -13.23 -2.71
N CYS A 71 -7.58 -12.87 -3.76
CA CYS A 71 -7.92 -11.69 -4.54
C CYS A 71 -7.81 -12.00 -6.02
N SER A 72 -8.78 -11.49 -6.78
CA SER A 72 -8.76 -11.51 -8.23
C SER A 72 -9.03 -10.12 -8.74
N GLY A 73 -8.37 -9.73 -9.82
CA GLY A 73 -8.51 -8.40 -10.40
C GLY A 73 -7.16 -7.78 -10.68
N LYS A 74 -7.06 -6.48 -10.42
CA LYS A 74 -5.83 -5.74 -10.69
C LYS A 74 -5.28 -5.14 -9.43
N ILE A 75 -3.97 -5.27 -9.23
CA ILE A 75 -3.25 -4.65 -8.13
C ILE A 75 -2.21 -3.68 -8.71
N TYR A 76 -1.99 -2.58 -8.01
CA TYR A 76 -1.12 -1.51 -8.48
C TYR A 76 0.27 -1.62 -7.86
N SER A 77 1.31 -1.52 -8.70
CA SER A 77 2.70 -1.41 -8.26
C SER A 77 3.14 0.04 -8.36
N GLU A 78 3.44 0.65 -7.22
CA GLU A 78 3.96 2.02 -7.18
C GLU A 78 5.35 2.11 -7.81
N GLU A 79 6.19 1.10 -7.58
CA GLU A 79 7.54 1.04 -8.12
C GLU A 79 7.54 1.05 -9.65
N HIS A 80 6.67 0.25 -10.26
CA HIS A 80 6.58 0.14 -11.72
C HIS A 80 5.52 1.04 -12.33
N ARG A 81 4.75 1.73 -11.50
CA ARG A 81 3.67 2.66 -11.89
C ARG A 81 2.68 2.05 -12.86
N ARG A 82 2.29 0.80 -12.59
CA ARG A 82 1.31 0.11 -13.42
C ARG A 82 0.58 -0.95 -12.63
N LYS A 83 -0.53 -1.41 -13.20
CA LYS A 83 -1.34 -2.47 -12.62
C LYS A 83 -0.94 -3.81 -13.19
N PHE A 84 -1.03 -4.84 -12.35
CA PHE A 84 -0.81 -6.23 -12.74
C PHE A 84 -2.04 -7.05 -12.37
N ASP A 85 -2.36 -8.05 -13.18
CA ASP A 85 -3.49 -8.92 -12.94
C ASP A 85 -3.15 -10.00 -11.93
N VAL A 86 -4.08 -10.23 -11.00
CA VAL A 86 -4.02 -11.38 -10.10
C VAL A 86 -5.30 -12.19 -10.27
N LYS A 87 -5.18 -13.50 -10.13
CA LYS A 87 -6.31 -14.39 -10.27
C LYS A 87 -6.30 -15.42 -9.17
N ASN A 88 -7.19 -15.25 -8.21
CA ASN A 88 -7.33 -16.15 -7.07
C ASN A 88 -6.02 -16.37 -6.31
N ASP A 89 -5.19 -15.34 -6.27
CA ASP A 89 -3.91 -15.38 -5.56
C ASP A 89 -4.11 -15.13 -4.07
N ILE A 90 -3.27 -15.75 -3.27
CA ILE A 90 -3.37 -15.71 -1.81
C ILE A 90 -2.39 -14.68 -1.26
N PHE A 91 -2.95 -13.69 -0.57
CA PHE A 91 -2.16 -12.63 0.08
C PHE A 91 -2.11 -12.86 1.57
N ARG A 92 -0.95 -12.58 2.17
CA ARG A 92 -0.73 -12.64 3.61
C ARG A 92 0.19 -11.53 4.03
N VAL A 93 0.03 -11.09 5.28
CA VAL A 93 1.00 -10.22 5.93
C VAL A 93 1.73 -11.07 6.95
N GLU A 94 3.03 -11.18 6.80
CA GLU A 94 3.89 -12.03 7.62
C GLU A 94 5.00 -11.19 8.25
N LYS A 95 5.55 -11.70 9.36
CA LYS A 95 6.73 -11.07 9.94
C LYS A 95 7.93 -11.36 9.05
N ASN A 96 8.81 -10.36 8.91
CA ASN A 96 10.04 -10.53 8.17
C ASN A 96 10.91 -11.59 8.88
N PRO A 97 11.42 -12.59 8.16
CA PRO A 97 12.24 -13.64 8.79
C PRO A 97 13.51 -13.13 9.47
N THR A 98 14.07 -12.02 8.98
CA THR A 98 15.31 -11.45 9.52
C THR A 98 15.07 -10.37 10.56
N ASP A 99 13.87 -9.79 10.63
CA ASP A 99 13.54 -8.73 11.56
C ASP A 99 12.08 -8.83 11.98
N SER A 100 11.83 -9.32 13.19
CA SER A 100 10.48 -9.57 13.71
C SER A 100 9.67 -8.27 13.93
N ASN A 101 10.33 -7.11 13.90
CA ASN A 101 9.67 -5.82 14.01
C ASN A 101 9.22 -5.27 12.66
N LYS A 102 9.45 -6.00 11.58
CA LYS A 102 9.03 -5.61 10.24
C LYS A 102 8.04 -6.61 9.67
N LEU A 103 7.13 -6.08 8.86
CA LEU A 103 6.10 -6.88 8.20
C LEU A 103 6.35 -6.91 6.70
N VAL A 104 5.94 -8.01 6.08
CA VAL A 104 6.05 -8.21 4.63
C VAL A 104 4.69 -8.66 4.12
N LEU A 105 4.23 -8.02 3.06
CA LEU A 105 3.08 -8.49 2.32
C LEU A 105 3.55 -9.54 1.31
N THR A 106 2.95 -10.71 1.36
CA THR A 106 3.30 -11.80 0.45
C THR A 106 2.13 -12.15 -0.46
N ILE A 107 2.46 -12.61 -1.65
CA ILE A 107 1.51 -13.19 -2.59
C ILE A 107 2.01 -14.60 -2.90
N ASN A 108 1.18 -15.60 -2.62
CA ASN A 108 1.55 -17.00 -2.77
C ASN A 108 2.89 -17.32 -2.07
N ARG A 109 3.10 -16.76 -0.89
CA ARG A 109 4.29 -16.92 -0.06
C ARG A 109 5.55 -16.22 -0.58
N GLN A 110 5.43 -15.40 -1.60
CA GLN A 110 6.53 -14.61 -2.14
C GLN A 110 6.33 -13.14 -1.76
N PRO A 111 7.39 -12.41 -1.35
CA PRO A 111 7.26 -10.97 -1.11
C PRO A 111 6.68 -10.25 -2.32
N ILE A 112 5.75 -9.32 -2.08
CA ILE A 112 5.02 -8.65 -3.16
C ILE A 112 5.98 -7.89 -4.09
N SER A 113 7.05 -7.31 -3.56
CA SER A 113 8.04 -6.59 -4.36
C SER A 113 8.74 -7.51 -5.37
N GLU A 114 9.06 -8.73 -4.95
CA GLU A 114 9.67 -9.73 -5.84
C GLU A 114 8.68 -10.20 -6.89
N TRP A 115 7.42 -10.41 -6.48
CA TRP A 115 6.37 -10.81 -7.42
C TRP A 115 6.15 -9.73 -8.49
N PHE A 116 6.09 -8.46 -8.12
CA PHE A 116 5.97 -7.36 -9.07
C PHE A 116 7.15 -7.33 -10.03
N ARG A 117 8.35 -7.51 -9.51
CA ARG A 117 9.56 -7.53 -10.35
C ARG A 117 9.51 -8.67 -11.36
N GLU A 118 9.10 -9.84 -10.95
CA GLU A 118 8.95 -10.99 -11.85
C GLU A 118 7.89 -10.72 -12.93
N GLN A 119 6.76 -10.16 -12.56
CA GLN A 119 5.71 -9.82 -13.52
C GLN A 119 6.19 -8.75 -14.50
N TRP A 120 6.93 -7.77 -14.01
CA TRP A 120 7.51 -6.73 -14.85
C TRP A 120 8.50 -7.32 -15.85
N GLU A 121 9.37 -8.23 -15.41
CA GLU A 121 10.32 -8.90 -16.28
C GLU A 121 9.63 -9.76 -17.34
N LYS A 122 8.58 -10.46 -16.97
CA LYS A 122 7.76 -11.23 -17.93
C LYS A 122 7.13 -10.32 -18.97
N LEU A 123 6.61 -9.19 -18.55
CA LEU A 123 6.00 -8.22 -19.45
C LEU A 123 7.04 -7.65 -20.42
N ARG A 124 8.20 -7.29 -19.92
CA ARG A 124 9.30 -6.79 -20.75
C ARG A 124 9.75 -7.81 -21.77
N ARG A 125 9.89 -9.05 -21.36
CA ARG A 125 10.26 -10.14 -22.28
C ARG A 125 9.20 -10.36 -23.34
N GLY A 126 7.92 -10.32 -22.96
CA GLY A 126 6.83 -10.41 -23.90
C GLY A 126 6.82 -9.31 -24.93
N LEU A 127 7.03 -8.06 -24.48
CA LEU A 127 7.13 -6.90 -25.38
C LEU A 127 8.34 -7.02 -26.31
N ARG A 128 9.47 -7.47 -25.78
CA ARG A 128 10.68 -7.67 -26.58
C ARG A 128 10.46 -8.74 -27.65
N GLN A 129 9.86 -9.84 -27.28
CA GLN A 129 9.53 -10.91 -28.22
C GLN A 129 8.60 -10.43 -29.33
N THR A 130 7.59 -9.66 -28.96
CA THR A 130 6.64 -9.07 -29.92
C THR A 130 7.35 -8.17 -30.92
N VAL A 131 8.31 -7.37 -30.45
CA VAL A 131 9.10 -6.49 -31.32
C VAL A 131 10.06 -7.27 -32.20
N GLU A 132 10.71 -8.28 -31.64
CA GLU A 132 11.69 -9.08 -32.38
C GLU A 132 11.08 -10.03 -33.40
N GLU A 133 9.88 -10.54 -33.13
CA GLU A 133 9.21 -11.54 -33.94
C GLU A 133 7.82 -11.12 -34.40
N PRO A 134 7.60 -9.90 -34.92
CA PRO A 134 6.28 -9.47 -35.33
C PRO A 134 5.70 -10.27 -36.48
N ARG A 135 6.56 -10.78 -37.35
CA ARG A 135 6.13 -11.57 -38.53
C ARG A 135 5.56 -12.91 -38.15
N LYS A 136 6.16 -13.56 -37.16
CA LYS A 136 5.65 -14.87 -36.69
C LYS A 136 4.26 -14.76 -36.11
N SER A 137 4.03 -13.75 -35.31
CA SER A 137 2.69 -13.57 -34.75
C SER A 137 1.65 -13.28 -35.82
N ARG A 138 2.03 -12.58 -36.89
CA ARG A 138 1.13 -12.30 -37.99
C ARG A 138 0.93 -13.50 -38.88
N GLY A 139 1.96 -14.29 -39.06
CA GLY A 139 1.90 -15.50 -39.86
C GLY A 139 0.84 -16.48 -39.33
N ILE A 140 0.69 -16.54 -38.04
CA ILE A 140 -0.31 -17.41 -37.42
C ILE A 140 -1.75 -17.02 -37.82
N LYS A 141 -1.97 -15.77 -38.07
CA LYS A 141 -3.29 -15.25 -38.41
C LYS A 141 -3.72 -15.61 -39.82
N LEU A 142 -2.80 -15.95 -40.62
CA LEU A 142 -3.06 -16.35 -41.97
C LEU A 142 -3.50 -17.81 -42.04
#